data_c7be50e6e3b669048e3811a82701a03d
#
_entry.id   c7be50e6e3b669048e3811a82701a03d
#
_cell.length_a   1.000
_cell.length_b   1.000
_cell.length_c   1.000
_cell.angle_alpha   90.00
_cell.angle_beta   90.00
_cell.angle_gamma   90.00
#
_symmetry.space_group_name_H-M   'P 1'
#
loop_
_entity.id
_entity.type
_entity.pdbx_description
1 polymer ?
#
loop_
_entity_poly.entity_id
_entity_poly.type
_entity_poly.pdbx_seq_one_letter_code
_entity_poly.pdbx_strand_id
1 'polypeptide(L)'
;MKNSFLIVTATLLVSVFFSCTKERVTAGSVNEVYEFQSVDSTWKLLTLREKIGQTMLMLPDRKKELDLGDGSLDVYFKRYPVTGYFMGWKLFTGVPEEERVDFVRSSVEEYQKASELPLLFQQDYESGVGLQGMTPFPKEMALGAANSPELAYKYGKSVALECRSLGINWVLHPVADLNMNPLNPIVNTRSVSDNPEKAVCLLSEQIKGLQDNSVAATIKHFPGDGVDYRDQHLMTTVNSLSEEMWKQYHGKVFAELIKKGVACIMPGHITLPFYQKERINGYLPPATLSHELLTGLLKKEMHFNGVVVSDAMTMAGFRGWYKNDLEGQVASFLAGVDILLWPSYEYMDTVEVRIQRGEIPMERLDDAVRRVWAMKERFGLLNKNRELIRPVSAEEKAEIREAA
;
A
#
# COMPACT_ATOMS: atom_id res chain seq x y z
N MET A 1 -67.17 30.01 -30.46
CA MET A 1 -65.85 30.24 -30.99
C MET A 1 -64.96 30.77 -29.86
N LYS A 2 -64.21 29.96 -29.19
CA LYS A 2 -63.15 30.34 -28.25
C LYS A 2 -62.00 29.40 -28.46
N ASN A 3 -60.91 29.88 -29.05
CA ASN A 3 -59.67 29.16 -29.22
C ASN A 3 -58.87 29.20 -27.91
N SER A 4 -58.63 28.02 -27.36
CA SER A 4 -57.72 27.87 -26.23
C SER A 4 -56.35 27.42 -26.80
N PHE A 5 -55.32 28.26 -26.68
CA PHE A 5 -53.93 27.93 -26.95
C PHE A 5 -53.39 27.14 -25.77
N LEU A 6 -52.94 25.92 -26.05
CA LEU A 6 -52.20 25.09 -25.10
C LEU A 6 -50.72 25.41 -25.28
N ILE A 7 -50.09 26.05 -24.29
CA ILE A 7 -48.65 26.27 -24.24
C ILE A 7 -48.05 25.03 -23.60
N VAL A 8 -47.35 24.22 -24.42
CA VAL A 8 -46.53 23.12 -23.94
C VAL A 8 -45.14 23.65 -23.62
N THR A 9 -44.84 23.83 -22.34
CA THR A 9 -43.50 24.14 -21.88
C THR A 9 -42.68 22.84 -21.88
N ALA A 10 -41.80 22.70 -22.87
CA ALA A 10 -40.81 21.63 -22.88
C ALA A 10 -39.66 21.96 -21.90
N THR A 11 -39.65 21.30 -20.77
CA THR A 11 -38.54 21.36 -19.82
C THR A 11 -37.41 20.49 -20.37
N LEU A 12 -36.36 21.13 -20.89
CA LEU A 12 -35.13 20.44 -21.30
C LEU A 12 -34.39 20.00 -20.03
N LEU A 13 -34.49 18.72 -19.68
CA LEU A 13 -33.57 18.11 -18.74
C LEU A 13 -32.22 17.92 -19.44
N VAL A 14 -31.29 18.85 -19.18
CA VAL A 14 -29.88 18.64 -19.54
C VAL A 14 -29.29 17.68 -18.52
N SER A 15 -29.30 16.39 -18.87
CA SER A 15 -28.51 15.39 -18.17
C SER A 15 -27.03 15.61 -18.55
N VAL A 16 -26.29 16.28 -17.67
CA VAL A 16 -24.84 16.38 -17.78
C VAL A 16 -24.27 15.03 -17.39
N PHE A 17 -24.15 14.12 -18.37
CA PHE A 17 -23.29 12.95 -18.24
C PHE A 17 -21.84 13.45 -18.34
N PHE A 18 -21.20 13.67 -17.18
CA PHE A 18 -19.74 13.66 -17.15
C PHE A 18 -19.29 12.22 -17.38
N SER A 19 -19.15 11.87 -18.64
CA SER A 19 -18.48 10.66 -19.08
C SER A 19 -16.98 10.84 -18.78
N CYS A 20 -16.38 9.91 -18.08
CA CYS A 20 -14.95 9.63 -18.23
C CYS A 20 -14.74 9.39 -19.73
N THR A 21 -14.35 10.44 -20.45
CA THR A 21 -14.19 10.39 -21.89
C THR A 21 -13.20 9.29 -22.23
N LYS A 22 -13.65 8.34 -23.04
CA LYS A 22 -12.75 7.48 -23.77
C LYS A 22 -11.85 8.36 -24.61
N GLU A 23 -10.70 8.74 -24.11
CA GLU A 23 -9.61 9.14 -24.98
C GLU A 23 -9.38 7.97 -25.92
N ARG A 24 -9.63 8.17 -27.20
CA ARG A 24 -9.15 7.28 -28.25
C ARG A 24 -7.63 7.32 -28.14
N VAL A 25 -7.07 6.34 -27.44
CA VAL A 25 -5.66 6.03 -27.53
C VAL A 25 -5.40 5.68 -28.99
N THR A 26 -4.83 6.61 -29.73
CA THR A 26 -4.23 6.35 -31.02
C THR A 26 -3.20 5.23 -30.81
N ALA A 27 -3.26 4.19 -31.63
CA ALA A 27 -2.33 3.07 -31.61
C ALA A 27 -0.90 3.60 -31.90
N GLY A 28 -0.17 3.96 -30.84
CA GLY A 28 1.13 4.62 -30.95
C GLY A 28 1.87 4.79 -29.61
N SER A 29 1.45 4.15 -28.51
CA SER A 29 2.28 4.04 -27.30
C SER A 29 1.81 2.89 -26.41
N VAL A 30 1.83 1.70 -26.96
CA VAL A 30 1.79 0.45 -26.17
C VAL A 30 3.23 0.22 -25.77
N ASN A 31 3.51 0.28 -24.46
CA ASN A 31 4.67 -0.17 -23.71
C ASN A 31 5.44 0.95 -22.99
N GLU A 32 4.76 1.76 -22.20
CA GLU A 32 5.37 2.16 -20.92
C GLU A 32 4.87 1.21 -19.82
N VAL A 33 5.19 -0.07 -19.96
CA VAL A 33 5.42 -0.91 -18.79
C VAL A 33 6.48 -0.15 -18.00
N TYR A 34 6.17 0.20 -16.73
CA TYR A 34 7.18 0.74 -15.81
C TYR A 34 8.25 -0.35 -15.64
N GLU A 35 9.12 -0.49 -16.64
CA GLU A 35 10.43 -1.03 -16.40
C GLU A 35 11.08 -0.02 -15.46
N PHE A 36 11.54 -0.51 -14.30
CA PHE A 36 12.48 0.25 -13.49
C PHE A 36 13.72 0.51 -14.37
N GLN A 37 13.64 1.54 -15.20
CA GLN A 37 14.74 1.98 -16.04
C GLN A 37 15.84 2.44 -15.10
N SER A 38 16.92 1.67 -15.04
CA SER A 38 18.10 1.94 -14.21
C SER A 38 17.81 2.12 -12.71
N VAL A 39 17.51 1.04 -12.00
CA VAL A 39 17.60 1.05 -10.52
C VAL A 39 19.03 1.43 -10.14
N ASP A 40 19.17 2.43 -9.26
CA ASP A 40 20.47 2.76 -8.66
C ASP A 40 21.16 1.47 -8.20
N SER A 41 22.36 1.22 -8.72
CA SER A 41 23.07 -0.04 -8.53
C SER A 41 23.68 -0.19 -7.13
N THR A 42 23.58 0.83 -6.27
CA THR A 42 24.17 0.82 -4.91
C THR A 42 23.56 -0.26 -4.01
N TRP A 43 22.35 -0.74 -4.29
CA TRP A 43 21.79 -1.89 -3.58
C TRP A 43 22.68 -3.15 -3.66
N LYS A 44 23.51 -3.29 -4.71
CA LYS A 44 24.46 -4.40 -4.86
C LYS A 44 25.61 -4.35 -3.86
N LEU A 45 25.89 -3.17 -3.30
CA LEU A 45 26.94 -2.94 -2.32
C LEU A 45 26.47 -3.28 -0.89
N LEU A 46 25.17 -3.45 -0.68
CA LEU A 46 24.64 -3.83 0.61
C LEU A 46 25.15 -5.21 1.05
N THR A 47 25.52 -5.33 2.31
CA THR A 47 25.83 -6.61 2.93
C THR A 47 24.61 -7.53 2.94
N LEU A 48 24.81 -8.81 3.17
CA LEU A 48 23.69 -9.77 3.27
C LEU A 48 22.67 -9.32 4.32
N ARG A 49 23.15 -8.88 5.50
CA ARG A 49 22.30 -8.44 6.60
C ARG A 49 21.52 -7.18 6.26
N GLU A 50 22.15 -6.20 5.60
CA GLU A 50 21.46 -5.00 5.11
C GLU A 50 20.39 -5.35 4.07
N LYS A 51 20.69 -6.27 3.13
CA LYS A 51 19.70 -6.74 2.16
C LYS A 51 18.48 -7.39 2.85
N ILE A 52 18.70 -8.25 3.84
CA ILE A 52 17.62 -8.86 4.60
C ILE A 52 16.81 -7.79 5.34
N GLY A 53 17.47 -6.82 5.95
CA GLY A 53 16.84 -5.69 6.63
C GLY A 53 15.91 -4.89 5.70
N GLN A 54 16.23 -4.80 4.39
CA GLN A 54 15.35 -4.13 3.44
C GLN A 54 14.01 -4.85 3.24
N THR A 55 13.86 -6.08 3.68
CA THR A 55 12.59 -6.82 3.64
C THR A 55 11.76 -6.69 4.92
N MET A 56 12.22 -5.91 5.91
CA MET A 56 11.62 -5.80 7.24
C MET A 56 11.12 -4.38 7.51
N LEU A 57 9.82 -4.20 7.70
CA LEU A 57 9.23 -2.94 8.17
C LEU A 57 8.66 -3.16 9.57
N MET A 58 9.17 -2.41 10.55
CA MET A 58 8.94 -2.66 11.97
C MET A 58 7.84 -1.78 12.57
N LEU A 59 7.32 -2.20 13.72
CA LEU A 59 6.61 -1.29 14.63
C LEU A 59 7.64 -0.60 15.52
N PRO A 60 7.54 0.71 15.75
CA PRO A 60 8.43 1.41 16.67
C PRO A 60 8.30 0.84 18.10
N ASP A 61 9.41 0.52 18.71
CA ASP A 61 9.50 0.09 20.10
C ASP A 61 10.83 0.58 20.69
N ARG A 62 10.86 1.85 21.06
CA ARG A 62 12.07 2.55 21.52
C ARG A 62 12.82 1.79 22.61
N LYS A 63 12.09 1.23 23.58
CA LYS A 63 12.72 0.47 24.67
C LYS A 63 13.44 -0.76 24.11
N LYS A 64 12.74 -1.56 23.31
CA LYS A 64 13.30 -2.78 22.71
C LYS A 64 14.48 -2.47 21.78
N GLU A 65 14.38 -1.39 21.00
CA GLU A 65 15.45 -0.96 20.08
C GLU A 65 16.71 -0.55 20.84
N LEU A 66 16.57 0.19 21.93
CA LEU A 66 17.70 0.55 22.79
C LEU A 66 18.28 -0.66 23.51
N ASP A 67 17.44 -1.58 24.02
CA ASP A 67 17.91 -2.83 24.63
C ASP A 67 18.72 -3.68 23.62
N LEU A 68 18.26 -3.79 22.37
CA LEU A 68 18.96 -4.49 21.29
C LEU A 68 20.20 -3.76 20.77
N GLY A 69 20.27 -2.45 20.99
CA GLY A 69 21.36 -1.55 20.56
C GLY A 69 22.31 -1.14 21.69
N ASP A 70 22.34 -1.86 22.83
CA ASP A 70 23.20 -1.55 23.96
C ASP A 70 23.05 -0.08 24.42
N GLY A 71 21.83 0.45 24.40
CA GLY A 71 21.50 1.82 24.75
C GLY A 71 21.66 2.85 23.63
N SER A 72 21.98 2.43 22.39
CA SER A 72 22.19 3.30 21.24
C SER A 72 21.40 2.85 20.00
N LEU A 73 20.69 3.79 19.35
CA LEU A 73 20.04 3.53 18.08
C LEU A 73 21.04 3.30 16.94
N ASP A 74 22.18 3.96 16.93
CA ASP A 74 23.20 3.74 15.91
C ASP A 74 23.72 2.30 15.96
N VAL A 75 23.91 1.74 17.16
CA VAL A 75 24.27 0.32 17.35
C VAL A 75 23.11 -0.59 16.95
N TYR A 76 21.88 -0.22 17.30
CA TYR A 76 20.70 -0.96 16.87
C TYR A 76 20.60 -1.06 15.35
N PHE A 77 20.72 0.05 14.61
CA PHE A 77 20.63 0.03 13.14
C PHE A 77 21.80 -0.69 12.47
N LYS A 78 22.97 -0.76 13.08
CA LYS A 78 24.05 -1.63 12.59
C LYS A 78 23.74 -3.11 12.74
N ARG A 79 23.03 -3.50 13.78
CA ARG A 79 22.60 -4.89 14.02
C ARG A 79 21.35 -5.27 13.23
N TYR A 80 20.42 -4.35 13.12
CA TYR A 80 19.11 -4.51 12.48
C TYR A 80 18.86 -3.38 11.48
N PRO A 81 19.49 -3.42 10.27
CA PRO A 81 19.37 -2.39 9.25
C PRO A 81 18.02 -2.48 8.51
N VAL A 82 16.92 -2.33 9.25
CA VAL A 82 15.54 -2.47 8.75
C VAL A 82 15.21 -1.41 7.71
N THR A 83 14.23 -1.72 6.81
CA THR A 83 13.86 -0.80 5.73
C THR A 83 13.10 0.42 6.20
N GLY A 84 12.41 0.34 7.36
CA GLY A 84 11.62 1.44 7.89
C GLY A 84 10.64 1.04 8.98
N TYR A 85 9.71 1.95 9.25
CA TYR A 85 8.76 1.86 10.36
C TYR A 85 7.33 2.20 9.96
N PHE A 86 6.37 1.50 10.57
CA PHE A 86 4.97 1.90 10.58
C PHE A 86 4.73 2.88 11.73
N MET A 87 4.50 4.16 11.42
CA MET A 87 4.42 5.27 12.37
C MET A 87 3.01 5.43 12.95
N GLY A 88 2.43 4.33 13.46
CA GLY A 88 1.03 4.24 13.87
C GLY A 88 0.82 4.11 15.38
N TRP A 89 -0.26 3.44 15.72
CA TRP A 89 -0.82 3.34 17.08
C TRP A 89 0.20 2.96 18.18
N LYS A 90 1.17 2.09 17.87
CA LYS A 90 2.17 1.69 18.86
C LYS A 90 3.13 2.82 19.22
N LEU A 91 3.46 3.67 18.24
CA LEU A 91 4.27 4.88 18.47
C LEU A 91 3.62 5.83 19.45
N PHE A 92 2.28 5.89 19.45
CA PHE A 92 1.52 6.85 20.27
C PHE A 92 1.20 6.36 21.69
N THR A 93 1.68 5.18 22.11
CA THR A 93 1.43 4.67 23.46
C THR A 93 1.99 5.63 24.51
N GLY A 94 1.08 6.22 25.30
CA GLY A 94 1.44 7.19 26.33
C GLY A 94 1.70 8.62 25.83
N VAL A 95 1.51 8.90 24.53
CA VAL A 95 1.69 10.23 23.94
C VAL A 95 0.34 10.95 23.88
N PRO A 96 0.18 12.13 24.54
CA PRO A 96 -1.01 12.96 24.43
C PRO A 96 -1.34 13.29 22.97
N GLU A 97 -2.64 13.41 22.65
CA GLU A 97 -3.08 13.57 21.27
C GLU A 97 -2.53 14.86 20.63
N GLU A 98 -2.49 15.94 21.39
CA GLU A 98 -1.96 17.25 20.99
C GLU A 98 -0.45 17.23 20.69
N GLU A 99 0.29 16.27 21.22
CA GLU A 99 1.74 16.15 21.03
C GLU A 99 2.12 15.21 19.88
N ARG A 100 1.19 14.41 19.35
CA ARG A 100 1.47 13.33 18.39
C ARG A 100 2.12 13.81 17.10
N VAL A 101 1.73 14.97 16.58
CA VAL A 101 2.33 15.55 15.36
C VAL A 101 3.82 15.80 15.54
N ASP A 102 4.20 16.49 16.61
CA ASP A 102 5.61 16.80 16.88
C ASP A 102 6.38 15.56 17.30
N PHE A 103 5.72 14.61 17.96
CA PHE A 103 6.32 13.32 18.32
C PHE A 103 6.63 12.45 17.10
N VAL A 104 5.76 12.43 16.08
CA VAL A 104 6.05 11.74 14.80
C VAL A 104 7.26 12.39 14.13
N ARG A 105 7.29 13.72 14.01
CA ARG A 105 8.39 14.45 13.39
C ARG A 105 9.72 14.15 14.05
N SER A 106 9.79 14.31 15.37
CA SER A 106 11.00 14.05 16.14
C SER A 106 11.45 12.59 16.03
N SER A 107 10.50 11.64 16.04
CA SER A 107 10.81 10.22 15.87
C SER A 107 11.37 9.90 14.47
N VAL A 108 10.79 10.48 13.41
CA VAL A 108 11.28 10.33 12.03
C VAL A 108 12.72 10.87 11.92
N GLU A 109 12.99 12.06 12.46
CA GLU A 109 14.33 12.67 12.44
C GLU A 109 15.35 11.82 13.20
N GLU A 110 14.98 11.35 14.38
CA GLU A 110 15.86 10.56 15.24
C GLU A 110 16.19 9.21 14.61
N TYR A 111 15.19 8.48 14.08
CA TYR A 111 15.43 7.20 13.39
C TYR A 111 16.28 7.38 12.13
N GLN A 112 15.96 8.38 11.27
CA GLN A 112 16.74 8.59 10.07
C GLN A 112 18.17 9.04 10.36
N LYS A 113 18.38 9.84 11.42
CA LYS A 113 19.72 10.27 11.84
C LYS A 113 20.57 9.09 12.30
N ALA A 114 19.99 8.13 13.01
CA ALA A 114 20.69 6.95 13.52
C ALA A 114 20.94 5.88 12.44
N SER A 115 20.16 5.88 11.36
CA SER A 115 20.30 4.91 10.27
C SER A 115 21.20 5.42 9.14
N GLU A 116 22.20 4.62 8.73
CA GLU A 116 23.01 4.90 7.55
C GLU A 116 22.24 4.72 6.23
N LEU A 117 21.20 3.87 6.25
CA LEU A 117 20.34 3.61 5.10
C LEU A 117 19.08 4.49 5.12
N PRO A 118 18.56 4.89 3.95
CA PRO A 118 17.32 5.67 3.88
C PRO A 118 16.14 4.84 4.37
N LEU A 119 15.36 5.39 5.31
CA LEU A 119 14.21 4.72 5.90
C LEU A 119 12.90 5.06 5.18
N LEU A 120 12.03 4.07 5.10
CA LEU A 120 10.62 4.21 4.77
C LEU A 120 9.83 4.47 6.05
N PHE A 121 9.04 5.54 6.07
CA PHE A 121 8.11 5.85 7.14
C PHE A 121 6.69 5.72 6.59
N GLN A 122 5.94 4.77 7.13
CA GLN A 122 4.68 4.30 6.58
C GLN A 122 3.52 4.50 7.56
N GLN A 123 2.31 4.69 7.03
CA GLN A 123 1.06 4.69 7.79
C GLN A 123 -0.12 4.34 6.86
N ASP A 124 -1.28 3.96 7.43
CA ASP A 124 -2.51 3.67 6.66
C ASP A 124 -3.08 4.93 6.01
N TYR A 125 -3.45 5.91 6.80
CA TYR A 125 -4.02 7.22 6.43
C TYR A 125 -5.13 7.14 5.36
N GLU A 126 -6.01 6.14 5.47
CA GLU A 126 -7.13 5.91 4.55
C GLU A 126 -8.18 7.03 4.54
N SER A 127 -8.21 7.86 5.57
CA SER A 127 -9.12 9.02 5.67
C SER A 127 -8.34 10.28 6.05
N GLY A 128 -7.21 10.51 5.36
CA GLY A 128 -6.26 11.54 5.71
C GLY A 128 -5.40 11.16 6.91
N VAL A 129 -4.53 12.10 7.34
CA VAL A 129 -3.59 11.86 8.45
C VAL A 129 -4.31 11.65 9.78
N GLY A 130 -5.44 12.35 10.01
CA GLY A 130 -6.32 12.11 11.16
C GLY A 130 -5.74 12.44 12.53
N LEU A 131 -4.56 13.06 12.63
CA LEU A 131 -3.99 13.57 13.86
C LEU A 131 -4.57 14.92 14.21
N GLN A 132 -4.60 15.27 15.52
CA GLN A 132 -5.08 16.58 15.95
C GLN A 132 -4.27 17.71 15.30
N GLY A 133 -4.97 18.66 14.68
CA GLY A 133 -4.36 19.76 13.91
C GLY A 133 -4.08 19.45 12.43
N MET A 134 -4.30 18.21 11.99
CA MET A 134 -4.31 17.81 10.58
C MET A 134 -5.75 17.78 10.04
N THR A 135 -5.89 17.70 8.73
CA THR A 135 -7.19 17.76 8.07
C THR A 135 -7.89 16.40 8.11
N PRO A 136 -9.10 16.30 8.67
CA PRO A 136 -9.90 15.09 8.58
C PRO A 136 -10.52 14.99 7.18
N PHE A 137 -10.35 13.82 6.53
CA PHE A 137 -11.00 13.52 5.27
C PHE A 137 -12.15 12.52 5.45
N PRO A 138 -13.16 12.55 4.60
CA PRO A 138 -14.24 11.56 4.63
C PRO A 138 -13.71 10.18 4.22
N LYS A 139 -14.51 9.14 4.46
CA LYS A 139 -14.23 7.78 3.99
C LYS A 139 -14.33 7.70 2.46
N GLU A 140 -13.63 6.74 1.85
CA GLU A 140 -13.57 6.52 0.41
C GLU A 140 -14.93 6.44 -0.29
N MET A 141 -15.96 5.90 0.38
CA MET A 141 -17.33 5.85 -0.15
C MET A 141 -17.88 7.25 -0.45
N ALA A 142 -17.50 8.28 0.32
CA ALA A 142 -17.91 9.66 0.04
C ALA A 142 -17.24 10.20 -1.22
N LEU A 143 -15.95 9.92 -1.44
CA LEU A 143 -15.27 10.21 -2.70
C LEU A 143 -15.96 9.50 -3.87
N GLY A 144 -16.35 8.24 -3.66
CA GLY A 144 -17.18 7.49 -4.60
C GLY A 144 -18.51 8.18 -4.91
N ALA A 145 -19.20 8.72 -3.91
CA ALA A 145 -20.45 9.45 -4.10
C ALA A 145 -20.24 10.77 -4.86
N ALA A 146 -19.18 11.50 -4.57
CA ALA A 146 -18.80 12.71 -5.30
C ALA A 146 -18.49 12.46 -6.79
N ASN A 147 -17.93 11.26 -7.10
CA ASN A 147 -17.66 10.82 -8.47
C ASN A 147 -16.87 11.84 -9.32
N SER A 148 -15.90 12.49 -8.70
CA SER A 148 -15.06 13.51 -9.32
C SER A 148 -13.59 13.07 -9.36
N PRO A 149 -13.02 12.79 -10.53
CA PRO A 149 -11.59 12.49 -10.68
C PRO A 149 -10.70 13.63 -10.18
N GLU A 150 -11.12 14.90 -10.37
CA GLU A 150 -10.40 16.07 -9.89
C GLU A 150 -10.32 16.07 -8.35
N LEU A 151 -11.43 15.80 -7.66
CA LEU A 151 -11.44 15.69 -6.20
C LEU A 151 -10.60 14.50 -5.74
N ALA A 152 -10.60 13.38 -6.46
CA ALA A 152 -9.76 12.23 -6.15
C ALA A 152 -8.26 12.60 -6.20
N TYR A 153 -7.83 13.33 -7.23
CA TYR A 153 -6.46 13.85 -7.31
C TYR A 153 -6.14 14.82 -6.15
N LYS A 154 -7.03 15.78 -5.89
CA LYS A 154 -6.86 16.75 -4.79
C LYS A 154 -6.78 16.05 -3.44
N TYR A 155 -7.61 15.03 -3.22
CA TYR A 155 -7.57 14.20 -2.01
C TYR A 155 -6.19 13.53 -1.85
N GLY A 156 -5.71 12.80 -2.85
CA GLY A 156 -4.40 12.16 -2.80
C GLY A 156 -3.26 13.16 -2.60
N LYS A 157 -3.26 14.30 -3.31
CA LYS A 157 -2.30 15.40 -3.14
C LYS A 157 -2.31 15.93 -1.70
N SER A 158 -3.49 16.17 -1.14
CA SER A 158 -3.63 16.74 0.21
C SER A 158 -3.08 15.80 1.27
N VAL A 159 -3.40 14.51 1.18
CA VAL A 159 -2.83 13.48 2.06
C VAL A 159 -1.30 13.45 1.95
N ALA A 160 -0.76 13.51 0.72
CA ALA A 160 0.69 13.51 0.51
C ALA A 160 1.38 14.73 1.12
N LEU A 161 0.81 15.93 0.99
CA LEU A 161 1.37 17.15 1.57
C LEU A 161 1.43 17.07 3.09
N GLU A 162 0.37 16.60 3.74
CA GLU A 162 0.34 16.40 5.18
C GLU A 162 1.31 15.28 5.62
N CYS A 163 1.37 14.16 4.90
CA CYS A 163 2.35 13.10 5.14
C CYS A 163 3.77 13.61 5.12
N ARG A 164 4.16 14.37 4.09
CA ARG A 164 5.50 14.95 3.97
C ARG A 164 5.83 15.93 5.10
N SER A 165 4.82 16.62 5.63
CA SER A 165 5.02 17.50 6.79
C SER A 165 5.32 16.76 8.09
N LEU A 166 5.11 15.44 8.10
CA LEU A 166 5.45 14.51 9.18
C LEU A 166 6.70 13.67 8.88
N GLY A 167 7.24 13.76 7.65
CA GLY A 167 8.29 12.88 7.17
C GLY A 167 7.82 11.50 6.74
N ILE A 168 6.49 11.29 6.65
CA ILE A 168 5.89 10.06 6.10
C ILE A 168 6.04 10.09 4.57
N ASN A 169 6.58 9.03 4.00
CA ASN A 169 6.88 8.92 2.58
C ASN A 169 6.17 7.74 1.88
N TRP A 170 5.34 7.01 2.60
CA TRP A 170 4.62 5.86 2.11
C TRP A 170 3.29 5.67 2.86
N VAL A 171 2.19 5.43 2.13
CA VAL A 171 0.88 5.14 2.72
C VAL A 171 0.32 3.81 2.21
N LEU A 172 -0.37 3.09 3.10
CA LEU A 172 -1.10 1.86 2.78
C LEU A 172 -2.52 2.21 2.27
N HIS A 173 -2.57 3.01 1.23
CA HIS A 173 -3.74 3.64 0.66
C HIS A 173 -3.50 3.92 -0.85
N PRO A 174 -4.54 3.84 -1.73
CA PRO A 174 -5.97 3.63 -1.45
C PRO A 174 -6.39 2.15 -1.37
N VAL A 175 -7.60 1.93 -0.82
CA VAL A 175 -8.27 0.63 -0.84
C VAL A 175 -8.87 0.38 -2.22
N ALA A 176 -8.41 -0.68 -2.90
CA ALA A 176 -8.85 -1.06 -4.24
C ALA A 176 -9.93 -2.16 -4.24
N ASP A 177 -10.36 -2.58 -3.06
CA ASP A 177 -11.44 -3.54 -2.88
C ASP A 177 -12.77 -2.98 -3.37
N LEU A 178 -13.61 -3.85 -3.93
CA LEU A 178 -14.94 -3.50 -4.39
C LEU A 178 -15.99 -3.96 -3.38
N ASN A 179 -16.92 -3.07 -2.99
CA ASN A 179 -17.98 -3.39 -2.02
C ASN A 179 -19.10 -4.19 -2.68
N MET A 180 -18.81 -5.43 -3.11
CA MET A 180 -19.75 -6.30 -3.82
C MET A 180 -20.75 -6.99 -2.90
N ASN A 181 -20.38 -7.21 -1.63
CA ASN A 181 -21.22 -7.86 -0.63
C ASN A 181 -21.51 -6.88 0.51
N PRO A 182 -22.76 -6.43 0.67
CA PRO A 182 -23.14 -5.50 1.75
C PRO A 182 -22.96 -6.07 3.16
N LEU A 183 -22.78 -7.39 3.29
CA LEU A 183 -22.51 -8.06 4.56
C LEU A 183 -21.01 -8.14 4.87
N ASN A 184 -20.12 -7.71 3.96
CA ASN A 184 -18.70 -7.65 4.28
C ASN A 184 -18.45 -6.58 5.36
N PRO A 185 -17.85 -6.95 6.52
CA PRO A 185 -17.73 -6.03 7.65
C PRO A 185 -16.55 -5.06 7.51
N ILE A 186 -15.61 -5.31 6.58
CA ILE A 186 -14.29 -4.63 6.52
C ILE A 186 -14.21 -3.65 5.36
N VAL A 187 -14.66 -4.02 4.17
CA VAL A 187 -14.57 -3.15 2.97
C VAL A 187 -15.53 -1.98 3.13
N ASN A 188 -16.82 -2.21 3.12
CA ASN A 188 -17.88 -1.25 3.44
C ASN A 188 -17.55 0.19 2.99
N THR A 189 -17.47 1.15 3.92
CA THR A 189 -17.19 2.57 3.64
C THR A 189 -15.73 2.85 3.22
N ARG A 190 -14.85 1.87 3.30
CA ARG A 190 -13.46 1.95 2.81
C ARG A 190 -13.35 1.77 1.29
N SER A 191 -14.36 1.20 0.64
CA SER A 191 -14.39 1.08 -0.82
C SER A 191 -14.94 2.34 -1.48
N VAL A 192 -14.31 2.75 -2.56
CA VAL A 192 -14.78 3.86 -3.38
C VAL A 192 -16.01 3.50 -4.22
N SER A 193 -16.19 2.23 -4.58
CA SER A 193 -17.33 1.75 -5.39
C SER A 193 -17.39 0.21 -5.44
N ASP A 194 -18.54 -0.32 -5.85
CA ASP A 194 -18.76 -1.69 -6.33
C ASP A 194 -18.56 -1.83 -7.84
N ASN A 195 -18.45 -0.70 -8.56
CA ASN A 195 -18.25 -0.65 -10.00
C ASN A 195 -16.76 -0.52 -10.33
N PRO A 196 -16.17 -1.47 -11.10
CA PRO A 196 -14.73 -1.49 -11.37
C PRO A 196 -14.25 -0.31 -12.23
N GLU A 197 -15.06 0.18 -13.20
CA GLU A 197 -14.71 1.33 -14.04
C GLU A 197 -14.59 2.60 -13.22
N LYS A 198 -15.56 2.81 -12.34
CA LYS A 198 -15.57 3.96 -11.41
C LYS A 198 -14.41 3.88 -10.43
N ALA A 199 -14.16 2.70 -9.86
CA ALA A 199 -13.03 2.48 -8.97
C ALA A 199 -11.70 2.80 -9.66
N VAL A 200 -11.47 2.27 -10.86
CA VAL A 200 -10.25 2.57 -11.65
C VAL A 200 -10.12 4.07 -11.90
N CYS A 201 -11.20 4.75 -12.32
CA CYS A 201 -11.17 6.18 -12.61
C CYS A 201 -10.73 7.02 -11.40
N LEU A 202 -11.39 6.82 -10.26
CA LEU A 202 -11.13 7.63 -9.06
C LEU A 202 -9.81 7.26 -8.40
N LEU A 203 -9.52 5.95 -8.23
CA LEU A 203 -8.29 5.49 -7.57
C LEU A 203 -7.04 5.82 -8.40
N SER A 204 -7.11 5.84 -9.73
CA SER A 204 -5.98 6.27 -10.57
C SER A 204 -5.57 7.72 -10.26
N GLU A 205 -6.53 8.61 -10.14
CA GLU A 205 -6.27 10.01 -9.83
C GLU A 205 -5.80 10.21 -8.39
N GLN A 206 -6.35 9.46 -7.44
CA GLN A 206 -5.90 9.50 -6.06
C GLN A 206 -4.45 9.00 -5.90
N ILE A 207 -4.10 7.88 -6.55
CA ILE A 207 -2.71 7.37 -6.61
C ILE A 207 -1.79 8.41 -7.25
N LYS A 208 -2.24 9.04 -8.34
CA LYS A 208 -1.48 10.10 -9.01
C LYS A 208 -1.25 11.29 -8.07
N GLY A 209 -2.28 11.74 -7.35
CA GLY A 209 -2.16 12.82 -6.36
C GLY A 209 -1.14 12.51 -5.27
N LEU A 210 -1.11 11.29 -4.75
CA LEU A 210 -0.11 10.83 -3.78
C LEU A 210 1.31 10.82 -4.37
N GLN A 211 1.48 10.15 -5.51
CA GLN A 211 2.81 9.85 -6.06
C GLN A 211 3.48 11.05 -6.75
N ASP A 212 2.72 11.94 -7.39
CA ASP A 212 3.21 13.23 -7.92
C ASP A 212 3.78 14.12 -6.80
N ASN A 213 3.31 13.91 -5.56
CA ASN A 213 3.77 14.64 -4.38
C ASN A 213 4.73 13.83 -3.49
N SER A 214 5.44 12.87 -4.09
CA SER A 214 6.53 12.10 -3.47
C SER A 214 6.14 11.25 -2.26
N VAL A 215 4.90 10.72 -2.24
CA VAL A 215 4.43 9.72 -1.28
C VAL A 215 4.01 8.47 -2.04
N ALA A 216 4.63 7.34 -1.71
CA ALA A 216 4.30 6.07 -2.32
C ALA A 216 2.89 5.61 -1.95
N ALA A 217 2.11 5.18 -2.93
CA ALA A 217 0.77 4.63 -2.74
C ALA A 217 0.80 3.11 -2.73
N THR A 218 -0.10 2.50 -1.95
CA THR A 218 -0.30 1.04 -1.89
C THR A 218 -1.76 0.71 -2.13
N ILE A 219 -2.08 -0.03 -3.18
CA ILE A 219 -3.43 -0.58 -3.34
C ILE A 219 -3.58 -1.90 -2.60
N LYS A 220 -4.77 -2.14 -2.03
CA LYS A 220 -5.07 -3.28 -1.17
C LYS A 220 -6.55 -3.67 -1.24
N HIS A 221 -6.91 -4.94 -0.98
CA HIS A 221 -6.07 -6.09 -0.60
C HIS A 221 -6.10 -7.15 -1.71
N PHE A 222 -5.01 -7.32 -2.43
CA PHE A 222 -4.95 -8.31 -3.51
C PHE A 222 -5.21 -9.75 -3.00
N PRO A 223 -6.00 -10.59 -3.67
CA PRO A 223 -6.63 -10.47 -4.98
C PRO A 223 -8.03 -9.80 -4.98
N GLY A 224 -8.41 -9.10 -3.94
CA GLY A 224 -9.65 -8.33 -3.79
C GLY A 224 -10.52 -8.85 -2.66
N ASP A 225 -10.79 -7.99 -1.66
CA ASP A 225 -11.78 -8.19 -0.60
C ASP A 225 -13.15 -7.62 -1.02
N GLY A 226 -14.18 -7.78 -0.18
CA GLY A 226 -15.54 -7.27 -0.42
C GLY A 226 -16.51 -8.29 -1.00
N VAL A 227 -16.08 -9.54 -1.18
CA VAL A 227 -16.94 -10.67 -1.63
C VAL A 227 -17.39 -11.52 -0.45
N ASP A 228 -16.47 -11.89 0.44
CA ASP A 228 -16.74 -12.68 1.64
C ASP A 228 -17.46 -11.85 2.71
N TYR A 229 -18.32 -12.47 3.51
CA TYR A 229 -18.97 -11.86 4.66
C TYR A 229 -18.13 -11.98 5.95
N ARG A 230 -16.99 -12.64 5.89
CA ARG A 230 -16.05 -12.83 7.00
C ARG A 230 -14.96 -11.77 7.01
N ASP A 231 -14.31 -11.64 8.15
CA ASP A 231 -13.25 -10.67 8.40
C ASP A 231 -11.88 -11.33 8.33
N GLN A 232 -11.01 -10.87 7.43
CA GLN A 232 -9.63 -11.37 7.30
C GLN A 232 -8.75 -11.10 8.53
N HIS A 233 -9.14 -10.18 9.41
CA HIS A 233 -8.46 -10.00 10.70
C HIS A 233 -8.66 -11.21 11.62
N LEU A 234 -9.77 -11.93 11.48
CA LEU A 234 -10.19 -13.04 12.34
C LEU A 234 -9.90 -14.42 11.73
N MET A 235 -9.91 -14.52 10.41
CA MET A 235 -9.66 -15.78 9.69
C MET A 235 -9.29 -15.53 8.22
N THR A 236 -8.71 -16.53 7.56
CA THR A 236 -8.52 -16.47 6.09
C THR A 236 -9.89 -16.39 5.41
N THR A 237 -10.06 -15.39 4.54
CA THR A 237 -11.27 -15.17 3.75
C THR A 237 -11.12 -15.67 2.31
N VAL A 238 -12.19 -15.60 1.52
CA VAL A 238 -12.25 -16.18 0.17
C VAL A 238 -12.82 -15.18 -0.82
N ASN A 239 -12.09 -14.85 -1.86
CA ASN A 239 -12.69 -14.27 -3.05
C ASN A 239 -13.26 -15.43 -3.90
N SER A 240 -14.56 -15.67 -3.78
CA SER A 240 -15.25 -16.81 -4.38
C SER A 240 -15.76 -16.56 -5.81
N LEU A 241 -15.36 -15.48 -6.44
CA LEU A 241 -15.72 -15.18 -7.81
C LEU A 241 -15.18 -16.24 -8.78
N SER A 242 -15.93 -16.49 -9.87
CA SER A 242 -15.40 -17.26 -11.00
C SER A 242 -14.24 -16.48 -11.67
N GLU A 243 -13.44 -17.18 -12.46
CA GLU A 243 -12.35 -16.56 -13.23
C GLU A 243 -12.85 -15.38 -14.06
N GLU A 244 -13.96 -15.56 -14.77
CA GLU A 244 -14.57 -14.54 -15.62
C GLU A 244 -14.98 -13.31 -14.79
N MET A 245 -15.70 -13.53 -13.69
CA MET A 245 -16.15 -12.46 -12.80
C MET A 245 -14.96 -11.74 -12.15
N TRP A 246 -13.96 -12.49 -11.67
CA TRP A 246 -12.79 -11.87 -11.09
C TRP A 246 -12.06 -10.97 -12.10
N LYS A 247 -11.88 -11.44 -13.35
CA LYS A 247 -11.25 -10.65 -14.42
C LYS A 247 -12.04 -9.39 -14.78
N GLN A 248 -13.37 -9.43 -14.65
CA GLN A 248 -14.24 -8.27 -14.93
C GLN A 248 -14.26 -7.26 -13.78
N TYR A 249 -14.06 -7.69 -12.55
CA TYR A 249 -14.14 -6.87 -11.34
C TYR A 249 -12.76 -6.61 -10.72
N HIS A 250 -12.36 -7.34 -9.68
CA HIS A 250 -11.10 -7.08 -8.96
C HIS A 250 -9.86 -7.19 -9.85
N GLY A 251 -9.79 -8.22 -10.69
CA GLY A 251 -8.68 -8.40 -11.63
C GLY A 251 -8.48 -7.20 -12.56
N LYS A 252 -9.60 -6.61 -13.04
CA LYS A 252 -9.57 -5.38 -13.85
C LYS A 252 -9.04 -4.19 -13.06
N VAL A 253 -9.53 -3.99 -11.81
CA VAL A 253 -9.09 -2.87 -10.98
C VAL A 253 -7.59 -2.95 -10.74
N PHE A 254 -7.08 -4.09 -10.27
CA PHE A 254 -5.64 -4.27 -10.04
C PHE A 254 -4.83 -4.10 -11.32
N ALA A 255 -5.26 -4.71 -12.43
CA ALA A 255 -4.52 -4.62 -13.71
C ALA A 255 -4.43 -3.18 -14.23
N GLU A 256 -5.52 -2.41 -14.20
CA GLU A 256 -5.51 -1.03 -14.65
C GLU A 256 -4.69 -0.12 -13.72
N LEU A 257 -4.77 -0.30 -12.39
CA LEU A 257 -3.97 0.48 -11.45
C LEU A 257 -2.47 0.14 -11.51
N ILE A 258 -2.11 -1.11 -11.85
CA ILE A 258 -0.72 -1.50 -12.17
C ILE A 258 -0.22 -0.73 -13.39
N LYS A 259 -1.01 -0.69 -14.49
CA LYS A 259 -0.66 0.07 -15.70
C LYS A 259 -0.52 1.58 -15.43
N LYS A 260 -1.24 2.11 -14.45
CA LYS A 260 -1.12 3.51 -13.99
C LYS A 260 0.08 3.75 -13.08
N GLY A 261 0.87 2.73 -12.80
CA GLY A 261 2.15 2.85 -12.11
C GLY A 261 2.05 2.98 -10.59
N VAL A 262 1.08 2.31 -9.96
CA VAL A 262 1.05 2.22 -8.50
C VAL A 262 2.35 1.62 -7.96
N ALA A 263 2.91 2.21 -6.90
CA ALA A 263 4.21 1.83 -6.36
C ALA A 263 4.17 0.49 -5.61
N CYS A 264 3.10 0.25 -4.85
CA CYS A 264 3.02 -0.91 -3.97
C CYS A 264 1.67 -1.61 -4.07
N ILE A 265 1.67 -2.92 -3.81
CA ILE A 265 0.47 -3.74 -3.65
C ILE A 265 0.57 -4.53 -2.35
N MET A 266 -0.52 -4.52 -1.57
CA MET A 266 -0.66 -5.34 -0.38
C MET A 266 -1.58 -6.51 -0.67
N PRO A 267 -1.09 -7.77 -0.63
CA PRO A 267 -1.96 -8.93 -0.59
C PRO A 267 -2.66 -9.02 0.76
N GLY A 268 -3.96 -9.37 0.72
CA GLY A 268 -4.70 -9.71 1.92
C GLY A 268 -4.55 -11.18 2.33
N HIS A 269 -5.14 -11.53 3.48
CA HIS A 269 -5.23 -12.93 3.92
C HIS A 269 -6.45 -13.62 3.28
N ILE A 270 -6.48 -13.59 1.94
CA ILE A 270 -7.60 -13.94 1.07
C ILE A 270 -7.17 -15.02 0.09
N THR A 271 -7.99 -16.06 -0.08
CA THR A 271 -7.77 -17.10 -1.11
C THR A 271 -8.50 -16.75 -2.42
N LEU A 272 -8.02 -17.29 -3.54
CA LEU A 272 -8.63 -17.16 -4.87
C LEU A 272 -8.78 -18.56 -5.50
N PRO A 273 -9.85 -19.30 -5.16
CA PRO A 273 -9.95 -20.74 -5.44
C PRO A 273 -9.89 -21.14 -6.90
N PHE A 274 -10.38 -20.31 -7.84
CA PHE A 274 -10.33 -20.66 -9.27
C PHE A 274 -8.90 -20.71 -9.82
N TYR A 275 -7.98 -19.95 -9.20
CA TYR A 275 -6.59 -19.83 -9.66
C TYR A 275 -5.64 -20.77 -8.91
N GLN A 276 -5.81 -20.91 -7.60
CA GLN A 276 -4.90 -21.66 -6.74
C GLN A 276 -5.10 -23.18 -6.85
N LYS A 277 -3.99 -23.93 -6.89
CA LYS A 277 -3.93 -25.39 -6.89
C LYS A 277 -3.11 -25.91 -5.70
N GLU A 278 -2.03 -25.19 -5.36
CA GLU A 278 -1.16 -25.55 -4.23
C GLU A 278 -1.87 -25.43 -2.90
N ARG A 279 -1.58 -26.35 -2.00
CA ARG A 279 -2.22 -26.43 -0.69
C ARG A 279 -1.19 -26.49 0.41
N ILE A 280 -1.44 -25.79 1.50
CA ILE A 280 -0.70 -25.93 2.78
C ILE A 280 -1.63 -26.65 3.74
N ASN A 281 -1.17 -27.79 4.30
CA ASN A 281 -1.96 -28.61 5.22
C ASN A 281 -3.35 -29.02 4.67
N GLY A 282 -3.48 -29.19 3.35
CA GLY A 282 -4.74 -29.56 2.68
C GLY A 282 -5.68 -28.38 2.33
N TYR A 283 -5.35 -27.16 2.71
CA TYR A 283 -6.16 -25.95 2.47
C TYR A 283 -5.47 -24.99 1.49
N LEU A 284 -6.25 -24.20 0.75
CA LEU A 284 -5.73 -23.13 -0.10
C LEU A 284 -5.15 -22.02 0.79
N PRO A 285 -3.86 -21.66 0.64
CA PRO A 285 -3.27 -20.62 1.46
C PRO A 285 -3.79 -19.21 1.07
N PRO A 286 -3.80 -18.24 2.01
CA PRO A 286 -4.09 -16.85 1.67
C PRO A 286 -3.04 -16.29 0.70
N ALA A 287 -3.38 -15.21 -0.01
CA ALA A 287 -2.49 -14.59 -0.99
C ALA A 287 -1.11 -14.27 -0.40
N THR A 288 -1.05 -13.84 0.86
CA THR A 288 0.21 -13.59 1.59
C THR A 288 1.13 -14.81 1.74
N LEU A 289 0.63 -16.02 1.50
CA LEU A 289 1.38 -17.28 1.55
C LEU A 289 1.37 -18.04 0.22
N SER A 290 0.78 -17.48 -0.83
CA SER A 290 0.59 -18.18 -2.11
C SER A 290 1.60 -17.73 -3.15
N HIS A 291 2.56 -18.60 -3.48
CA HIS A 291 3.49 -18.37 -4.58
C HIS A 291 2.75 -18.24 -5.94
N GLU A 292 1.69 -19.01 -6.15
CA GLU A 292 0.88 -18.92 -7.36
C GLU A 292 0.28 -17.51 -7.51
N LEU A 293 -0.28 -16.93 -6.44
CA LEU A 293 -0.90 -15.62 -6.50
C LEU A 293 0.12 -14.49 -6.58
N LEU A 294 1.19 -14.51 -5.77
CA LEU A 294 2.13 -13.38 -5.71
C LEU A 294 3.17 -13.42 -6.83
N THR A 295 3.82 -14.57 -7.00
CA THR A 295 4.86 -14.70 -8.03
C THR A 295 4.25 -15.05 -9.39
N GLY A 296 3.27 -15.96 -9.43
CA GLY A 296 2.59 -16.39 -10.64
C GLY A 296 1.70 -15.28 -11.21
N LEU A 297 0.55 -15.04 -10.57
CA LEU A 297 -0.46 -14.12 -11.09
C LEU A 297 0.02 -12.67 -11.04
N LEU A 298 0.36 -12.14 -9.85
CA LEU A 298 0.64 -10.71 -9.68
C LEU A 298 1.92 -10.27 -10.39
N LYS A 299 3.07 -10.92 -10.09
CA LYS A 299 4.37 -10.46 -10.65
C LYS A 299 4.56 -10.87 -12.10
N LYS A 300 4.23 -12.13 -12.49
CA LYS A 300 4.49 -12.64 -13.85
C LYS A 300 3.37 -12.33 -14.84
N GLU A 301 2.11 -12.68 -14.53
CA GLU A 301 1.02 -12.53 -15.51
C GLU A 301 0.49 -11.09 -15.58
N MET A 302 0.33 -10.41 -14.43
CA MET A 302 -0.10 -9.02 -14.37
C MET A 302 1.06 -8.02 -14.52
N HIS A 303 2.31 -8.51 -14.62
CA HIS A 303 3.52 -7.71 -14.82
C HIS A 303 3.76 -6.63 -13.74
N PHE A 304 3.40 -6.93 -12.49
CA PHE A 304 3.65 -5.98 -11.41
C PHE A 304 5.13 -5.95 -11.02
N ASN A 305 5.77 -4.81 -11.27
CA ASN A 305 7.19 -4.59 -10.99
C ASN A 305 7.45 -3.76 -9.71
N GLY A 306 6.41 -3.25 -9.04
CA GLY A 306 6.52 -2.53 -7.77
C GLY A 306 6.79 -3.44 -6.57
N VAL A 307 6.63 -2.89 -5.37
CA VAL A 307 6.86 -3.58 -4.09
C VAL A 307 5.60 -4.32 -3.65
N VAL A 308 5.73 -5.58 -3.30
CA VAL A 308 4.69 -6.35 -2.61
C VAL A 308 4.96 -6.26 -1.11
N VAL A 309 4.07 -5.59 -0.37
CA VAL A 309 4.15 -5.48 1.10
C VAL A 309 3.07 -6.37 1.72
N SER A 310 3.40 -7.19 2.72
CA SER A 310 2.39 -8.03 3.36
C SER A 310 1.32 -7.21 4.07
N ASP A 311 0.12 -7.76 4.25
CA ASP A 311 -0.77 -7.31 5.31
C ASP A 311 -0.19 -7.70 6.68
N ALA A 312 -0.78 -7.20 7.76
CA ALA A 312 -0.27 -7.39 9.12
C ALA A 312 -0.17 -8.86 9.50
N MET A 313 1.05 -9.35 9.74
CA MET A 313 1.30 -10.76 10.05
C MET A 313 0.82 -11.18 11.44
N THR A 314 0.29 -10.25 12.22
CA THR A 314 -0.35 -10.50 13.51
C THR A 314 -1.84 -10.86 13.38
N MET A 315 -2.43 -10.71 12.19
CA MET A 315 -3.85 -11.05 11.92
C MET A 315 -4.08 -12.56 11.96
N ALA A 316 -5.25 -12.97 12.44
CA ALA A 316 -5.59 -14.39 12.55
C ALA A 316 -5.78 -15.07 11.16
N GLY A 317 -6.10 -14.31 10.11
CA GLY A 317 -6.12 -14.81 8.74
C GLY A 317 -4.77 -15.32 8.23
N PHE A 318 -3.68 -14.85 8.83
CA PHE A 318 -2.31 -15.31 8.55
C PHE A 318 -1.80 -16.35 9.56
N ARG A 319 -2.11 -16.13 10.85
CA ARG A 319 -1.62 -17.01 11.92
C ARG A 319 -2.23 -18.40 11.85
N GLY A 320 -1.49 -19.37 12.30
CA GLY A 320 -1.96 -20.78 12.37
C GLY A 320 -1.72 -21.61 11.10
N TRP A 321 -1.24 -21.04 10.01
CA TRP A 321 -0.84 -21.78 8.80
C TRP A 321 0.44 -22.58 9.01
N TYR A 322 1.32 -22.12 9.88
CA TYR A 322 2.59 -22.75 10.25
C TYR A 322 2.67 -22.98 11.77
N LYS A 323 3.61 -23.80 12.20
CA LYS A 323 3.81 -24.13 13.63
C LYS A 323 4.13 -22.89 14.49
N ASN A 324 4.77 -21.90 13.89
CA ASN A 324 5.09 -20.63 14.53
C ASN A 324 5.09 -19.51 13.50
N ASP A 325 4.99 -18.28 13.99
CA ASP A 325 4.89 -17.07 13.13
C ASP A 325 6.15 -16.89 12.27
N LEU A 326 7.34 -17.27 12.76
CA LEU A 326 8.60 -17.14 12.04
C LEU A 326 8.64 -17.97 10.75
N GLU A 327 8.19 -19.23 10.79
CA GLU A 327 8.08 -20.07 9.59
C GLU A 327 7.07 -19.47 8.59
N GLY A 328 5.97 -18.92 9.07
CA GLY A 328 5.00 -18.19 8.24
C GLY A 328 5.61 -16.96 7.58
N GLN A 329 6.42 -16.18 8.31
CA GLN A 329 7.12 -15.01 7.78
C GLN A 329 8.10 -15.39 6.66
N VAL A 330 8.89 -16.44 6.85
CA VAL A 330 9.81 -16.95 5.82
C VAL A 330 9.03 -17.49 4.61
N ALA A 331 7.94 -18.22 4.84
CA ALA A 331 7.08 -18.72 3.75
C ALA A 331 6.45 -17.57 2.94
N SER A 332 6.00 -16.50 3.60
CA SER A 332 5.48 -15.31 2.96
C SER A 332 6.52 -14.62 2.07
N PHE A 333 7.75 -14.49 2.57
CA PHE A 333 8.86 -13.99 1.76
C PHE A 333 9.11 -14.86 0.54
N LEU A 334 9.17 -16.18 0.70
CA LEU A 334 9.36 -17.12 -0.41
C LEU A 334 8.20 -17.12 -1.41
N ALA A 335 6.97 -16.87 -0.95
CA ALA A 335 5.80 -16.74 -1.82
C ALA A 335 5.88 -15.53 -2.75
N GLY A 336 6.61 -14.47 -2.38
CA GLY A 336 6.80 -13.30 -3.24
C GLY A 336 6.60 -11.94 -2.55
N VAL A 337 6.34 -11.91 -1.24
CA VAL A 337 6.31 -10.66 -0.46
C VAL A 337 7.70 -10.06 -0.39
N ASP A 338 7.85 -8.77 -0.70
CA ASP A 338 9.13 -8.07 -0.73
C ASP A 338 9.43 -7.36 0.59
N ILE A 339 8.40 -6.82 1.25
CA ILE A 339 8.49 -6.23 2.58
C ILE A 339 7.45 -6.87 3.49
N LEU A 340 7.90 -7.40 4.63
CA LEU A 340 7.03 -7.95 5.67
C LEU A 340 6.66 -6.87 6.66
N LEU A 341 5.35 -6.73 6.97
CA LEU A 341 4.89 -5.87 8.05
C LEU A 341 5.05 -6.57 9.39
N TRP A 342 5.86 -5.96 10.23
CA TRP A 342 6.08 -6.30 11.62
C TRP A 342 6.59 -7.73 11.85
N PRO A 343 7.62 -8.16 11.10
CA PRO A 343 8.23 -9.46 11.36
C PRO A 343 8.93 -9.46 12.72
N SER A 344 9.22 -10.65 13.24
CA SER A 344 10.05 -10.78 14.43
C SER A 344 11.53 -10.46 14.13
N TYR A 345 12.31 -10.08 15.13
CA TYR A 345 13.75 -9.81 14.94
C TYR A 345 14.52 -11.09 14.55
N GLU A 346 14.04 -12.25 15.02
CA GLU A 346 14.60 -13.56 14.69
C GLU A 346 14.49 -13.91 13.20
N TYR A 347 13.59 -13.24 12.46
CA TYR A 347 13.47 -13.40 11.01
C TYR A 347 14.79 -13.05 10.31
N MET A 348 15.48 -11.99 10.72
CA MET A 348 16.75 -11.59 10.12
C MET A 348 17.80 -12.68 10.21
N ASP A 349 18.03 -13.21 11.41
CA ASP A 349 19.05 -14.26 11.65
C ASP A 349 18.65 -15.57 10.95
N THR A 350 17.35 -15.89 10.94
CA THR A 350 16.84 -17.12 10.29
C THR A 350 17.04 -17.06 8.77
N VAL A 351 16.70 -15.95 8.15
CA VAL A 351 16.86 -15.77 6.68
C VAL A 351 18.36 -15.77 6.32
N GLU A 352 19.21 -15.11 7.12
CA GLU A 352 20.65 -15.10 6.92
C GLU A 352 21.23 -16.52 6.90
N VAL A 353 20.92 -17.32 7.91
CA VAL A 353 21.38 -18.72 8.01
C VAL A 353 20.82 -19.56 6.85
N ARG A 354 19.55 -19.41 6.48
CA ARG A 354 18.94 -20.19 5.40
C ARG A 354 19.50 -19.84 4.02
N ILE A 355 19.86 -18.58 3.79
CA ILE A 355 20.57 -18.18 2.55
C ILE A 355 21.98 -18.80 2.52
N GLN A 356 22.72 -18.73 3.62
CA GLN A 356 24.07 -19.31 3.71
C GLN A 356 24.08 -20.83 3.48
N ARG A 357 22.97 -21.51 3.82
CA ARG A 357 22.77 -22.95 3.57
C ARG A 357 22.21 -23.26 2.18
N GLY A 358 21.87 -22.26 1.37
CA GLY A 358 21.24 -22.45 0.06
C GLY A 358 19.76 -22.88 0.13
N GLU A 359 19.11 -22.76 1.29
CA GLU A 359 17.68 -23.07 1.48
C GLU A 359 16.79 -21.93 0.94
N ILE A 360 17.28 -20.70 0.95
CA ILE A 360 16.65 -19.52 0.32
C ILE A 360 17.56 -19.06 -0.80
N PRO A 361 17.07 -18.98 -2.06
CA PRO A 361 17.85 -18.47 -3.18
C PRO A 361 18.22 -16.99 -2.99
N MET A 362 19.50 -16.63 -3.24
CA MET A 362 19.95 -15.23 -3.18
C MET A 362 19.18 -14.36 -4.18
N GLU A 363 18.80 -14.90 -5.33
CA GLU A 363 18.05 -14.23 -6.36
C GLU A 363 16.69 -13.73 -5.86
N ARG A 364 16.05 -14.48 -4.93
CA ARG A 364 14.80 -14.04 -4.30
C ARG A 364 15.01 -12.82 -3.41
N LEU A 365 16.11 -12.78 -2.66
CA LEU A 365 16.47 -11.63 -1.84
C LEU A 365 16.84 -10.43 -2.73
N ASP A 366 17.65 -10.65 -3.75
CA ASP A 366 18.06 -9.60 -4.68
C ASP A 366 16.88 -9.01 -5.45
N ASP A 367 15.87 -9.80 -5.86
CA ASP A 367 14.64 -9.29 -6.46
C ASP A 367 13.87 -8.37 -5.50
N ALA A 368 13.70 -8.79 -4.23
CA ALA A 368 13.01 -7.97 -3.23
C ALA A 368 13.76 -6.66 -2.98
N VAL A 369 15.06 -6.73 -2.72
CA VAL A 369 15.89 -5.55 -2.44
C VAL A 369 15.90 -4.57 -3.61
N ARG A 370 16.04 -5.07 -4.84
CA ARG A 370 15.99 -4.26 -6.05
C ARG A 370 14.66 -3.49 -6.17
N ARG A 371 13.53 -4.13 -5.88
CA ARG A 371 12.20 -3.48 -5.89
C ARG A 371 12.09 -2.39 -4.81
N VAL A 372 12.55 -2.69 -3.61
CA VAL A 372 12.57 -1.72 -2.50
C VAL A 372 13.48 -0.54 -2.81
N TRP A 373 14.65 -0.80 -3.39
CA TRP A 373 15.60 0.24 -3.76
C TRP A 373 15.08 1.14 -4.86
N ALA A 374 14.45 0.55 -5.89
CA ALA A 374 13.79 1.29 -6.96
C ALA A 374 12.66 2.18 -6.44
N MET A 375 11.88 1.71 -5.46
CA MET A 375 10.88 2.53 -4.79
C MET A 375 11.54 3.69 -4.04
N LYS A 376 12.60 3.43 -3.27
CA LYS A 376 13.35 4.48 -2.56
C LYS A 376 13.94 5.52 -3.53
N GLU A 377 14.47 5.10 -4.67
CA GLU A 377 14.97 5.99 -5.72
C GLU A 377 13.85 6.84 -6.31
N ARG A 378 12.74 6.22 -6.73
CA ARG A 378 11.58 6.89 -7.33
C ARG A 378 11.01 8.00 -6.46
N PHE A 379 10.98 7.81 -5.15
CA PHE A 379 10.47 8.80 -4.20
C PHE A 379 11.57 9.68 -3.58
N GLY A 380 12.77 9.69 -4.20
CA GLY A 380 13.86 10.59 -3.84
C GLY A 380 14.55 10.28 -2.52
N LEU A 381 14.33 9.09 -1.95
CA LEU A 381 14.87 8.74 -0.63
C LEU A 381 16.38 8.46 -0.66
N LEU A 382 16.94 8.12 -1.82
CA LEU A 382 18.39 7.92 -1.99
C LEU A 382 19.17 9.23 -2.04
N ASN A 383 18.51 10.38 -2.21
CA ASN A 383 19.14 11.68 -2.15
C ASN A 383 19.47 12.05 -0.69
N LYS A 384 20.76 12.05 -0.34
CA LYS A 384 21.24 12.39 1.01
C LYS A 384 20.93 13.82 1.45
N ASN A 385 20.69 14.72 0.49
CA ASN A 385 20.36 16.13 0.75
C ASN A 385 18.85 16.39 0.72
N ARG A 386 18.01 15.34 0.70
CA ARG A 386 16.56 15.53 0.72
C ARG A 386 16.08 16.21 1.99
N GLU A 387 15.09 17.04 1.87
CA GLU A 387 14.33 17.54 3.01
C GLU A 387 13.49 16.40 3.59
N LEU A 388 13.79 15.99 4.83
CA LEU A 388 13.10 14.85 5.47
C LEU A 388 11.66 15.21 5.85
N ILE A 389 11.47 16.42 6.39
CA ILE A 389 10.16 16.96 6.81
C ILE A 389 9.95 18.28 6.08
N ARG A 390 8.93 18.33 5.22
CA ARG A 390 8.59 19.53 4.45
C ARG A 390 7.31 20.16 5.00
N PRO A 391 7.36 21.34 5.63
CA PRO A 391 6.17 22.03 6.12
C PRO A 391 5.16 22.35 5.00
N VAL A 392 3.88 22.26 5.32
CA VAL A 392 2.80 22.65 4.40
C VAL A 392 2.72 24.17 4.34
N SER A 393 2.77 24.77 3.14
CA SER A 393 2.67 26.22 2.93
C SER A 393 1.26 26.74 3.24
N ALA A 394 1.11 28.07 3.30
CA ALA A 394 -0.19 28.68 3.52
C ALA A 394 -1.18 28.41 2.36
N GLU A 395 -0.67 28.45 1.11
CA GLU A 395 -1.42 28.12 -0.10
C GLU A 395 -1.84 26.65 -0.11
N GLU A 396 -0.92 25.74 0.19
CA GLU A 396 -1.22 24.30 0.27
C GLU A 396 -2.25 24.00 1.37
N LYS A 397 -2.21 24.69 2.53
CA LYS A 397 -3.24 24.54 3.57
C LYS A 397 -4.62 24.98 3.08
N ALA A 398 -4.70 26.00 2.23
CA ALA A 398 -5.97 26.43 1.63
C ALA A 398 -6.50 25.36 0.64
N GLU A 399 -5.63 24.83 -0.23
CA GLU A 399 -5.99 23.74 -1.15
C GLU A 399 -6.47 22.48 -0.41
N ILE A 400 -5.79 22.10 0.67
CA ILE A 400 -6.17 20.94 1.49
C ILE A 400 -7.58 21.11 2.08
N ARG A 401 -7.89 22.32 2.61
CA ARG A 401 -9.21 22.62 3.18
C ARG A 401 -10.32 22.61 2.13
N GLU A 402 -10.01 22.98 0.89
CA GLU A 402 -10.98 22.96 -0.22
C GLU A 402 -11.25 21.50 -0.67
N ALA A 403 -10.27 20.60 -0.52
CA ALA A 403 -10.37 19.22 -0.95
C ALA A 403 -11.06 18.30 0.10
N ALA A 404 -11.11 18.73 1.37
CA ALA A 404 -11.73 18.00 2.48
C ALA A 404 -13.23 18.29 2.59
#